data_94b7e2aa332b8e6f738fb980172bdb07
#
_entry.id   94b7e2aa332b8e6f738fb980172bdb07
#
_cell.length_a   1.000
_cell.length_b   1.000
_cell.length_c   1.000
_cell.angle_alpha   90.00
_cell.angle_beta   90.00
_cell.angle_gamma   90.00
#
_symmetry.space_group_name_H-M   'P 1'
#
loop_
_entity.id
_entity.type
_entity.pdbx_description
1 polymer ?
#
loop_
_entity_poly.entity_id
_entity_poly.type
_entity_poly.pdbx_seq_one_letter_code
_entity_poly.pdbx_strand_id
1 'polypeptide(L)'
;MPRMDSTVTTLAIAVVLAAAVGYGVNEWNEAKKRDHQTGSLSAIAQSAPAKPDWVASAPGRVEPRSGEIRLTAQAPGRVAQVLVKVNDKVKAGDVLVVLDEEEARARLAAAQAQEAAQRRDRDNESVGSRAQERRAAEDRLANAERSLYAARVDLDRLVADQRRNAASTDEVERARAQLEAAEKRVEEERAKLSRIASASDMPLPTRLESALAQARAEVRQAEIAFDRTRIRAPIDGTVLDVNVKVGEMLVPSPEAPAVTLGDLSGLRVRAEVEERDISKIRVGQRVTVRSDAFPGRDFEGKVSSIAAFVGPPRLGSRGPRKPTDLDILEVVIDLDGQPPLLPGMRADVFFRPDVTSLVPKAKSG
;
A
#
# COMPACT_ATOMS: atom_id res chain seq x y z
N MET A 1 -87.91 -40.31 -60.02
CA MET A 1 -86.92 -40.10 -58.89
C MET A 1 -85.67 -39.46 -59.50
N PRO A 2 -85.40 -38.18 -59.35
CA PRO A 2 -84.22 -37.56 -59.89
C PRO A 2 -83.05 -37.80 -58.91
N ARG A 3 -81.95 -38.26 -59.48
CA ARG A 3 -80.68 -38.42 -58.77
C ARG A 3 -80.12 -37.02 -58.53
N MET A 4 -80.00 -36.66 -57.26
CA MET A 4 -79.24 -35.45 -56.83
C MET A 4 -77.77 -35.73 -57.08
N ASP A 5 -77.12 -34.92 -57.90
CA ASP A 5 -75.69 -35.02 -58.19
C ASP A 5 -74.80 -34.78 -56.97
N SER A 6 -73.91 -35.71 -56.77
CA SER A 6 -72.94 -35.78 -55.65
C SER A 6 -72.09 -34.51 -55.54
N THR A 7 -71.97 -33.72 -56.59
CA THR A 7 -71.20 -32.49 -56.64
C THR A 7 -71.82 -31.30 -55.87
N VAL A 8 -73.16 -31.26 -55.82
CA VAL A 8 -73.87 -30.17 -55.11
C VAL A 8 -73.79 -30.34 -53.61
N THR A 9 -73.88 -31.60 -53.17
CA THR A 9 -73.77 -31.92 -51.71
C THR A 9 -72.32 -31.73 -51.19
N THR A 10 -71.31 -31.99 -51.96
CA THR A 10 -69.94 -31.71 -51.56
C THR A 10 -69.62 -30.25 -51.52
N LEU A 11 -70.18 -29.45 -52.41
CA LEU A 11 -69.96 -27.99 -52.39
C LEU A 11 -70.67 -27.31 -51.22
N ALA A 12 -71.88 -27.79 -50.86
CA ALA A 12 -72.59 -27.26 -49.70
C ALA A 12 -71.91 -27.57 -48.38
N ILE A 13 -71.30 -28.76 -48.19
CA ILE A 13 -70.54 -29.14 -47.02
C ILE A 13 -69.24 -28.35 -46.94
N ALA A 14 -68.57 -28.08 -48.05
CA ALA A 14 -67.36 -27.27 -48.05
C ALA A 14 -67.63 -25.80 -47.68
N VAL A 15 -68.71 -25.20 -48.08
CA VAL A 15 -69.08 -23.83 -47.71
C VAL A 15 -69.45 -23.73 -46.23
N VAL A 16 -70.15 -24.72 -45.64
CA VAL A 16 -70.48 -24.75 -44.19
C VAL A 16 -69.22 -24.95 -43.34
N LEU A 17 -68.33 -25.81 -43.76
CA LEU A 17 -67.04 -25.98 -43.06
C LEU A 17 -66.13 -24.75 -43.17
N ALA A 18 -66.08 -24.05 -44.30
CA ALA A 18 -65.34 -22.81 -44.44
C ALA A 18 -65.93 -21.66 -43.56
N ALA A 19 -67.26 -21.58 -43.46
CA ALA A 19 -67.97 -20.62 -42.60
C ALA A 19 -67.73 -20.94 -41.08
N ALA A 20 -67.72 -22.19 -40.70
CA ALA A 20 -67.45 -22.61 -39.31
C ALA A 20 -65.99 -22.36 -38.88
N VAL A 21 -65.04 -22.60 -39.77
CA VAL A 21 -63.59 -22.31 -39.55
C VAL A 21 -63.36 -20.78 -39.51
N GLY A 22 -64.02 -19.99 -40.41
CA GLY A 22 -63.93 -18.53 -40.37
C GLY A 22 -64.52 -17.91 -39.12
N TYR A 23 -65.65 -18.46 -38.61
CA TYR A 23 -66.25 -17.99 -37.36
C TYR A 23 -65.38 -18.37 -36.13
N GLY A 24 -64.86 -19.57 -36.10
CA GLY A 24 -63.95 -20.01 -35.00
C GLY A 24 -62.65 -19.22 -34.94
N VAL A 25 -62.06 -18.87 -36.09
CA VAL A 25 -60.82 -18.06 -36.15
C VAL A 25 -61.12 -16.62 -35.75
N ASN A 26 -62.28 -16.08 -36.08
CA ASN A 26 -62.67 -14.73 -35.68
C ASN A 26 -62.90 -14.63 -34.14
N GLU A 27 -63.59 -15.62 -33.55
CA GLU A 27 -63.77 -15.66 -32.09
C GLU A 27 -62.46 -15.87 -31.35
N TRP A 28 -61.55 -16.70 -31.89
CA TRP A 28 -60.24 -16.93 -31.31
C TRP A 28 -59.37 -15.66 -31.38
N ASN A 29 -59.42 -14.90 -32.46
CA ASN A 29 -58.73 -13.60 -32.57
C ASN A 29 -59.31 -12.52 -31.67
N GLU A 30 -60.65 -12.49 -31.47
CA GLU A 30 -61.30 -11.57 -30.55
C GLU A 30 -61.00 -11.94 -29.08
N ALA A 31 -60.98 -13.22 -28.73
CA ALA A 31 -60.56 -13.70 -27.42
C ALA A 31 -59.10 -13.32 -27.12
N LYS A 32 -58.22 -13.48 -28.10
CA LYS A 32 -56.78 -13.14 -27.99
C LYS A 32 -56.58 -11.61 -27.86
N LYS A 33 -57.41 -10.79 -28.49
CA LYS A 33 -57.41 -9.31 -28.31
C LYS A 33 -57.89 -8.88 -26.93
N ARG A 34 -58.87 -9.58 -26.33
CA ARG A 34 -59.35 -9.30 -24.97
C ARG A 34 -58.33 -9.70 -23.90
N ASP A 35 -57.62 -10.82 -24.07
CA ASP A 35 -56.54 -11.22 -23.15
C ASP A 35 -55.34 -10.27 -23.22
N HIS A 36 -55.07 -9.65 -24.38
CA HIS A 36 -54.03 -8.62 -24.49
C HIS A 36 -54.41 -7.26 -23.90
N GLN A 37 -55.68 -6.95 -23.71
CA GLN A 37 -56.11 -5.68 -23.12
C GLN A 37 -56.35 -5.71 -21.62
N THR A 38 -56.61 -6.88 -21.03
CA THR A 38 -56.75 -7.02 -19.57
C THR A 38 -55.46 -7.47 -18.85
N GLY A 39 -54.53 -8.04 -19.59
CA GLY A 39 -53.19 -8.41 -19.05
C GLY A 39 -52.18 -7.25 -18.97
N SER A 40 -52.48 -6.10 -19.59
CA SER A 40 -51.46 -5.02 -19.71
C SER A 40 -51.57 -3.91 -18.66
N LEU A 41 -52.50 -3.97 -17.74
CA LEU A 41 -52.67 -2.94 -16.70
C LEU A 41 -52.41 -3.42 -15.26
N SER A 42 -52.15 -4.71 -15.03
CA SER A 42 -51.88 -5.22 -13.68
C SER A 42 -50.50 -5.90 -13.49
N ALA A 43 -49.65 -5.91 -14.50
CA ALA A 43 -48.35 -6.62 -14.44
C ALA A 43 -47.12 -5.72 -14.58
N ILE A 44 -47.26 -4.40 -14.51
CA ILE A 44 -46.08 -3.47 -14.50
C ILE A 44 -46.18 -2.55 -13.30
N ALA A 45 -46.37 -3.13 -12.14
CA ALA A 45 -45.84 -2.59 -10.89
C ALA A 45 -44.84 -3.57 -10.29
N GLN A 46 -44.06 -4.28 -11.14
CA GLN A 46 -42.74 -4.72 -10.72
C GLN A 46 -41.90 -3.45 -10.67
N SER A 47 -41.72 -2.97 -9.44
CA SER A 47 -40.77 -1.93 -9.12
C SER A 47 -39.47 -2.23 -9.91
N ALA A 48 -39.19 -1.42 -10.93
CA ALA A 48 -37.82 -1.32 -11.42
C ALA A 48 -36.96 -1.20 -10.17
N PRO A 49 -35.91 -2.00 -10.02
CA PRO A 49 -35.03 -1.83 -8.88
C PRO A 49 -34.68 -0.35 -8.83
N ALA A 50 -35.01 0.30 -7.71
CA ALA A 50 -34.70 1.71 -7.51
C ALA A 50 -33.24 1.87 -7.95
N LYS A 51 -32.99 2.68 -8.98
CA LYS A 51 -31.62 2.99 -9.37
C LYS A 51 -30.93 3.42 -8.08
N PRO A 52 -29.89 2.73 -7.62
CA PRO A 52 -29.18 3.22 -6.47
C PRO A 52 -28.80 4.65 -6.79
N ASP A 53 -29.11 5.59 -5.89
CA ASP A 53 -28.81 7.01 -6.06
C ASP A 53 -27.29 7.25 -5.98
N TRP A 54 -26.57 6.81 -7.01
CA TRP A 54 -25.16 7.09 -7.18
C TRP A 54 -24.99 8.40 -7.95
N VAL A 55 -24.19 9.32 -7.41
CA VAL A 55 -23.88 10.58 -8.11
C VAL A 55 -22.73 10.43 -9.09
N ALA A 56 -21.82 9.47 -8.84
CA ALA A 56 -20.70 9.12 -9.69
C ALA A 56 -20.26 7.68 -9.43
N SER A 57 -19.52 7.10 -10.37
CA SER A 57 -18.83 5.83 -10.19
C SER A 57 -17.43 5.91 -10.80
N ALA A 58 -16.48 5.19 -10.22
CA ALA A 58 -15.10 5.19 -10.67
C ALA A 58 -14.46 3.80 -10.49
N PRO A 59 -13.62 3.35 -11.42
CA PRO A 59 -12.78 2.19 -11.19
C PRO A 59 -11.73 2.52 -10.13
N GLY A 60 -11.37 1.53 -9.33
CA GLY A 60 -10.38 1.66 -8.29
C GLY A 60 -9.55 0.40 -8.10
N ARG A 61 -8.51 0.53 -7.28
CA ARG A 61 -7.66 -0.57 -6.86
C ARG A 61 -7.56 -0.59 -5.35
N VAL A 62 -7.71 -1.76 -4.77
CA VAL A 62 -7.52 -1.98 -3.34
C VAL A 62 -6.04 -1.86 -3.00
N GLU A 63 -5.71 -1.10 -1.98
CA GLU A 63 -4.35 -0.88 -1.48
C GLU A 63 -4.30 -1.06 0.04
N PRO A 64 -3.13 -1.39 0.61
CA PRO A 64 -2.91 -1.29 2.04
C PRO A 64 -3.14 0.15 2.54
N ARG A 65 -3.42 0.32 3.82
CA ARG A 65 -3.58 1.64 4.42
C ARG A 65 -2.37 2.55 4.21
N SER A 66 -1.16 2.01 4.29
CA SER A 66 0.09 2.73 4.00
C SER A 66 0.32 3.02 2.51
N GLY A 67 -0.44 2.38 1.61
CA GLY A 67 -0.05 2.16 0.23
C GLY A 67 0.94 0.99 0.11
N GLU A 68 1.32 0.68 -1.12
CA GLU A 68 2.38 -0.26 -1.41
C GLU A 68 3.74 0.42 -1.26
N ILE A 69 4.57 -0.06 -0.33
CA ILE A 69 5.94 0.43 -0.15
C ILE A 69 6.87 -0.51 -0.89
N ARG A 70 7.50 0.00 -1.93
CA ARG A 70 8.42 -0.74 -2.79
C ARG A 70 9.85 -0.52 -2.33
N LEU A 71 10.47 -1.56 -1.80
CA LEU A 71 11.82 -1.53 -1.27
C LEU A 71 12.80 -1.99 -2.33
N THR A 72 13.81 -1.15 -2.59
CA THR A 72 14.91 -1.43 -3.53
C THR A 72 16.23 -1.50 -2.77
N ALA A 73 17.25 -2.08 -3.39
CA ALA A 73 18.60 -2.00 -2.86
C ALA A 73 19.09 -0.53 -2.84
N GLN A 74 19.82 -0.14 -1.81
CA GLN A 74 20.47 1.17 -1.71
C GLN A 74 21.88 1.19 -2.31
N ALA A 75 22.48 0.00 -2.46
CA ALA A 75 23.76 -0.20 -3.10
C ALA A 75 23.66 -1.43 -4.03
N PRO A 76 24.43 -1.47 -5.13
CA PRO A 76 24.51 -2.67 -5.94
C PRO A 76 25.20 -3.79 -5.18
N GLY A 77 24.73 -5.04 -5.35
CA GLY A 77 25.35 -6.20 -4.71
C GLY A 77 24.62 -7.49 -5.03
N ARG A 78 25.32 -8.61 -4.80
CA ARG A 78 24.72 -9.93 -4.94
C ARG A 78 23.91 -10.25 -3.69
N VAL A 79 22.71 -10.80 -3.87
CA VAL A 79 21.86 -11.27 -2.76
C VAL A 79 22.51 -12.47 -2.07
N ALA A 80 22.89 -12.29 -0.81
CA ALA A 80 23.44 -13.35 0.03
C ALA A 80 22.33 -14.14 0.75
N GLN A 81 21.30 -13.43 1.26
CA GLN A 81 20.20 -14.06 1.98
C GLN A 81 18.88 -13.30 1.74
N VAL A 82 17.79 -14.05 1.64
CA VAL A 82 16.42 -13.55 1.69
C VAL A 82 15.79 -14.08 2.96
N LEU A 83 15.48 -13.18 3.90
CA LEU A 83 15.04 -13.54 5.25
C LEU A 83 13.51 -13.58 5.39
N VAL A 84 12.76 -13.16 4.38
CA VAL A 84 11.30 -13.04 4.41
C VAL A 84 10.64 -13.78 3.27
N LYS A 85 9.38 -14.13 3.51
CA LYS A 85 8.46 -14.72 2.53
C LYS A 85 7.22 -13.85 2.41
N VAL A 86 6.48 -14.04 1.33
CA VAL A 86 5.15 -13.42 1.16
C VAL A 86 4.25 -13.79 2.34
N ASN A 87 3.49 -12.83 2.82
CA ASN A 87 2.61 -12.85 4.00
C ASN A 87 3.33 -12.83 5.37
N ASP A 88 4.65 -12.73 5.42
CA ASP A 88 5.35 -12.53 6.71
C ASP A 88 5.03 -11.15 7.29
N LYS A 89 4.78 -11.13 8.60
CA LYS A 89 4.68 -9.88 9.37
C LYS A 89 6.08 -9.43 9.77
N VAL A 90 6.35 -8.15 9.58
CA VAL A 90 7.64 -7.52 9.89
C VAL A 90 7.43 -6.26 10.71
N LYS A 91 8.41 -5.93 11.56
CA LYS A 91 8.46 -4.66 12.29
C LYS A 91 9.41 -3.68 11.60
N ALA A 92 9.21 -2.40 11.83
CA ALA A 92 10.13 -1.36 11.40
C ALA A 92 11.56 -1.67 11.85
N GLY A 93 12.52 -1.52 10.93
CA GLY A 93 13.94 -1.84 11.15
C GLY A 93 14.34 -3.30 10.87
N ASP A 94 13.39 -4.26 10.76
CA ASP A 94 13.72 -5.66 10.48
C ASP A 94 14.43 -5.79 9.13
N VAL A 95 15.49 -6.61 9.10
CA VAL A 95 16.21 -6.94 7.86
C VAL A 95 15.40 -7.95 7.06
N LEU A 96 15.18 -7.64 5.78
CA LEU A 96 14.41 -8.47 4.85
C LEU A 96 15.29 -9.21 3.87
N VAL A 97 16.31 -8.52 3.34
CA VAL A 97 17.28 -9.06 2.38
C VAL A 97 18.67 -8.59 2.78
N VAL A 98 19.63 -9.48 2.68
CA VAL A 98 21.05 -9.20 2.92
C VAL A 98 21.78 -9.39 1.61
N LEU A 99 22.54 -8.37 1.20
CA LEU A 99 23.48 -8.44 0.09
C LEU A 99 24.84 -8.98 0.59
N ASP A 100 25.76 -9.21 -0.32
CA ASP A 100 27.14 -9.59 0.02
C ASP A 100 27.80 -8.45 0.82
N GLU A 101 28.22 -8.76 2.04
CA GLU A 101 28.73 -7.78 3.01
C GLU A 101 30.25 -7.82 3.13
N GLU A 102 30.95 -8.69 2.42
CA GLU A 102 32.37 -8.97 2.67
C GLU A 102 33.24 -7.71 2.51
N GLU A 103 33.04 -6.99 1.41
CA GLU A 103 33.78 -5.75 1.14
C GLU A 103 33.44 -4.64 2.15
N ALA A 104 32.17 -4.45 2.45
CA ALA A 104 31.72 -3.42 3.39
C ALA A 104 32.23 -3.71 4.82
N ARG A 105 32.25 -4.99 5.22
CA ARG A 105 32.81 -5.45 6.51
C ARG A 105 34.31 -5.21 6.60
N ALA A 106 35.05 -5.51 5.54
CA ALA A 106 36.48 -5.27 5.49
C ALA A 106 36.80 -3.77 5.59
N ARG A 107 36.04 -2.91 4.90
CA ARG A 107 36.19 -1.44 4.99
C ARG A 107 35.90 -0.92 6.41
N LEU A 108 34.85 -1.43 7.04
CA LEU A 108 34.52 -1.05 8.41
C LEU A 108 35.66 -1.46 9.39
N ALA A 109 36.19 -2.68 9.28
CA ALA A 109 37.27 -3.13 10.11
C ALA A 109 38.56 -2.27 9.92
N ALA A 110 38.86 -1.89 8.69
CA ALA A 110 39.99 -0.99 8.40
C ALA A 110 39.81 0.40 9.02
N ALA A 111 38.64 0.99 8.90
CA ALA A 111 38.31 2.30 9.50
C ALA A 111 38.39 2.24 11.04
N GLN A 112 37.87 1.19 11.67
CA GLN A 112 37.95 0.97 13.12
C GLN A 112 39.40 0.83 13.60
N ALA A 113 40.26 0.12 12.83
CA ALA A 113 41.67 0.01 13.16
C ALA A 113 42.37 1.37 13.08
N GLN A 114 42.04 2.20 12.09
CA GLN A 114 42.59 3.56 11.95
C GLN A 114 42.10 4.47 13.10
N GLU A 115 40.80 4.42 13.47
CA GLU A 115 40.27 5.16 14.64
C GLU A 115 41.04 4.77 15.92
N ALA A 116 41.29 3.47 16.14
CA ALA A 116 42.00 2.98 17.31
C ALA A 116 43.45 3.49 17.34
N ALA A 117 44.11 3.63 16.20
CA ALA A 117 45.45 4.21 16.11
C ALA A 117 45.46 5.69 16.48
N GLN A 118 44.59 6.49 15.85
CA GLN A 118 44.45 7.94 16.13
C GLN A 118 44.03 8.21 17.59
N ARG A 119 43.23 7.34 18.17
CA ARG A 119 42.84 7.46 19.59
C ARG A 119 44.08 7.28 20.51
N ARG A 120 44.94 6.28 20.25
CA ARG A 120 46.17 6.09 21.04
C ARG A 120 47.08 7.29 20.94
N ASP A 121 47.26 7.84 19.72
CA ASP A 121 48.12 9.01 19.51
C ASP A 121 47.57 10.24 20.28
N ARG A 122 46.25 10.48 20.25
CA ARG A 122 45.60 11.55 21.03
C ARG A 122 45.77 11.33 22.54
N ASP A 123 45.62 10.11 23.02
CA ASP A 123 45.67 9.78 24.47
C ASP A 123 47.05 9.99 25.06
N ASN A 124 48.12 9.96 24.24
CA ASN A 124 49.50 10.27 24.61
C ASN A 124 49.77 11.77 24.76
N GLU A 125 48.85 12.66 24.28
CA GLU A 125 49.01 14.09 24.35
C GLU A 125 48.47 14.68 25.67
N SER A 126 49.32 15.44 26.38
CA SER A 126 48.89 16.16 27.58
C SER A 126 48.10 17.41 27.22
N VAL A 127 46.98 17.61 27.85
CA VAL A 127 46.10 18.78 27.66
C VAL A 127 45.57 19.32 28.97
N GLY A 128 45.11 20.56 29.00
CA GLY A 128 44.48 21.18 30.18
C GLY A 128 43.13 20.54 30.55
N SER A 129 42.68 20.80 31.78
CA SER A 129 41.50 20.17 32.38
C SER A 129 40.23 20.33 31.53
N ARG A 130 40.00 21.50 30.92
CA ARG A 130 38.84 21.73 30.05
C ARG A 130 38.85 20.88 28.79
N ALA A 131 40.01 20.74 28.15
CA ALA A 131 40.17 19.84 27.01
C ALA A 131 39.99 18.36 27.44
N GLN A 132 40.46 17.98 28.62
CA GLN A 132 40.23 16.63 29.18
C GLN A 132 38.74 16.36 29.40
N GLU A 133 37.99 17.33 29.92
CA GLU A 133 36.54 17.21 30.11
C GLU A 133 35.82 16.98 28.78
N ARG A 134 36.14 17.75 27.72
CA ARG A 134 35.63 17.55 26.36
C ARG A 134 36.01 16.17 25.82
N ARG A 135 37.28 15.76 25.88
CA ARG A 135 37.75 14.42 25.44
C ARG A 135 36.97 13.31 26.12
N ALA A 136 36.76 13.40 27.42
CA ALA A 136 35.98 12.41 28.17
C ALA A 136 34.51 12.35 27.72
N ALA A 137 33.91 13.48 27.37
CA ALA A 137 32.54 13.52 26.85
C ALA A 137 32.45 12.95 25.42
N GLU A 138 33.41 13.28 24.54
CA GLU A 138 33.53 12.71 23.20
C GLU A 138 33.72 11.19 23.22
N ASP A 139 34.54 10.68 24.16
CA ASP A 139 34.76 9.24 24.33
C ASP A 139 33.52 8.51 24.85
N ARG A 140 32.76 9.16 25.76
CA ARG A 140 31.47 8.62 26.21
C ARG A 140 30.47 8.51 25.07
N LEU A 141 30.35 9.56 24.24
CA LEU A 141 29.50 9.52 23.04
C LEU A 141 29.95 8.43 22.08
N ALA A 142 31.25 8.37 21.73
CA ALA A 142 31.77 7.33 20.84
C ALA A 142 31.56 5.90 21.37
N ASN A 143 31.64 5.70 22.69
CA ASN A 143 31.32 4.42 23.33
C ASN A 143 29.83 4.09 23.22
N ALA A 144 28.94 5.08 23.43
CA ALA A 144 27.51 4.90 23.27
C ALA A 144 27.12 4.57 21.82
N GLU A 145 27.74 5.25 20.83
CA GLU A 145 27.54 4.97 19.40
C GLU A 145 27.99 3.53 19.03
N ARG A 146 29.13 3.07 19.54
CA ARG A 146 29.58 1.67 19.36
C ARG A 146 28.62 0.66 19.99
N SER A 147 28.08 0.98 21.18
CA SER A 147 27.08 0.12 21.84
C SER A 147 25.79 0.06 21.07
N LEU A 148 25.35 1.18 20.48
CA LEU A 148 24.16 1.25 19.60
C LEU A 148 24.36 0.38 18.36
N TYR A 149 25.53 0.50 17.69
CA TYR A 149 25.83 -0.32 16.52
C TYR A 149 25.83 -1.82 16.87
N ALA A 150 26.45 -2.21 17.99
CA ALA A 150 26.47 -3.60 18.46
C ALA A 150 25.07 -4.12 18.75
N ALA A 151 24.22 -3.34 19.43
CA ALA A 151 22.82 -3.71 19.72
C ALA A 151 22.02 -3.91 18.44
N ARG A 152 22.24 -3.08 17.40
CA ARG A 152 21.59 -3.21 16.10
C ARG A 152 22.00 -4.51 15.41
N VAL A 153 23.30 -4.80 15.34
CA VAL A 153 23.82 -6.04 14.74
C VAL A 153 23.30 -7.29 15.47
N ASP A 154 23.22 -7.24 16.79
CA ASP A 154 22.68 -8.36 17.58
C ASP A 154 21.18 -8.58 17.32
N LEU A 155 20.39 -7.51 17.27
CA LEU A 155 18.98 -7.60 16.89
C LEU A 155 18.82 -8.21 15.49
N ASP A 156 19.58 -7.75 14.49
CA ASP A 156 19.53 -8.29 13.14
C ASP A 156 19.79 -9.80 13.11
N ARG A 157 20.79 -10.24 13.86
CA ARG A 157 21.11 -11.67 14.00
C ARG A 157 19.95 -12.43 14.64
N LEU A 158 19.40 -11.95 15.76
CA LEU A 158 18.31 -12.61 16.47
C LEU A 158 17.02 -12.65 15.64
N VAL A 159 16.69 -11.62 14.88
CA VAL A 159 15.56 -11.61 13.93
C VAL A 159 15.76 -12.64 12.83
N ALA A 160 16.98 -12.74 12.26
CA ALA A 160 17.30 -13.76 11.26
C ALA A 160 17.23 -15.19 11.84
N ASP A 161 17.68 -15.38 13.08
CA ASP A 161 17.64 -16.66 13.79
C ASP A 161 16.20 -17.05 14.14
N GLN A 162 15.36 -16.09 14.57
CA GLN A 162 13.94 -16.33 14.84
C GLN A 162 13.20 -16.84 13.58
N ARG A 163 13.49 -16.27 12.41
CA ARG A 163 12.88 -16.71 11.14
C ARG A 163 13.31 -18.13 10.76
N ARG A 164 14.45 -18.61 11.27
CA ARG A 164 14.93 -19.98 11.13
C ARG A 164 14.49 -20.88 12.31
N ASN A 165 13.65 -20.40 13.21
CA ASN A 165 13.26 -21.05 14.46
C ASN A 165 14.45 -21.36 15.40
N ALA A 166 15.54 -20.59 15.31
CA ALA A 166 16.73 -20.74 16.15
C ALA A 166 16.81 -19.73 17.30
N ALA A 167 15.91 -18.74 17.35
CA ALA A 167 15.77 -17.80 18.48
C ALA A 167 14.28 -17.64 18.85
N SER A 168 14.03 -17.33 20.12
CA SER A 168 12.68 -17.11 20.66
C SER A 168 12.19 -15.67 20.42
N THR A 169 10.88 -15.46 20.48
CA THR A 169 10.28 -14.11 20.42
C THR A 169 10.77 -13.23 21.57
N ASP A 170 10.93 -13.80 22.77
CA ASP A 170 11.39 -13.06 23.96
C ASP A 170 12.83 -12.57 23.83
N GLU A 171 13.69 -13.31 23.10
CA GLU A 171 15.06 -12.87 22.83
C GLU A 171 15.07 -11.68 21.88
N VAL A 172 14.26 -11.72 20.83
CA VAL A 172 14.11 -10.60 19.88
C VAL A 172 13.52 -9.36 20.58
N GLU A 173 12.50 -9.51 21.41
CA GLU A 173 11.92 -8.36 22.13
C GLU A 173 12.91 -7.75 23.14
N ARG A 174 13.72 -8.57 23.81
CA ARG A 174 14.81 -8.06 24.67
C ARG A 174 15.86 -7.31 23.87
N ALA A 175 16.26 -7.81 22.71
CA ALA A 175 17.22 -7.12 21.85
C ALA A 175 16.64 -5.78 21.32
N ARG A 176 15.35 -5.70 21.00
CA ARG A 176 14.68 -4.43 20.65
C ARG A 176 14.74 -3.42 21.78
N ALA A 177 14.41 -3.86 23.01
CA ALA A 177 14.50 -2.99 24.17
C ALA A 177 15.94 -2.50 24.43
N GLN A 178 16.95 -3.36 24.19
CA GLN A 178 18.36 -2.98 24.29
C GLN A 178 18.75 -1.96 23.23
N LEU A 179 18.28 -2.10 21.98
CA LEU A 179 18.49 -1.13 20.91
C LEU A 179 17.90 0.23 21.30
N GLU A 180 16.65 0.27 21.73
CA GLU A 180 15.97 1.50 22.15
C GLU A 180 16.72 2.18 23.33
N ALA A 181 17.18 1.41 24.29
CA ALA A 181 17.98 1.93 25.41
C ALA A 181 19.32 2.51 24.93
N ALA A 182 19.95 1.87 23.97
CA ALA A 182 21.21 2.34 23.38
C ALA A 182 21.01 3.65 22.58
N GLU A 183 19.91 3.77 21.83
CA GLU A 183 19.53 5.00 21.12
C GLU A 183 19.33 6.18 22.08
N LYS A 184 18.57 5.99 23.16
CA LYS A 184 18.39 7.00 24.21
C LYS A 184 19.71 7.43 24.82
N ARG A 185 20.62 6.49 25.07
CA ARG A 185 21.93 6.78 25.63
C ARG A 185 22.80 7.63 24.71
N VAL A 186 22.77 7.38 23.40
CA VAL A 186 23.48 8.21 22.42
C VAL A 186 22.95 9.64 22.46
N GLU A 187 21.63 9.84 22.48
CA GLU A 187 21.03 11.18 22.54
C GLU A 187 21.41 11.91 23.85
N GLU A 188 21.43 11.21 24.97
CA GLU A 188 21.86 11.78 26.27
C GLU A 188 23.33 12.23 26.24
N GLU A 189 24.26 11.35 25.76
CA GLU A 189 25.69 11.68 25.70
C GLU A 189 25.95 12.79 24.69
N ARG A 190 25.23 12.81 23.55
CA ARG A 190 25.31 13.91 22.56
C ARG A 190 24.88 15.26 23.17
N ALA A 191 23.80 15.28 23.95
CA ALA A 191 23.35 16.47 24.63
C ALA A 191 24.35 16.94 25.71
N LYS A 192 25.00 16.01 26.43
CA LYS A 192 26.08 16.35 27.41
C LYS A 192 27.28 16.93 26.72
N LEU A 193 27.76 16.32 25.62
CA LEU A 193 28.90 16.82 24.84
C LEU A 193 28.59 18.23 24.30
N SER A 194 27.41 18.46 23.75
CA SER A 194 26.99 19.77 23.24
C SER A 194 27.07 20.87 24.32
N ARG A 195 26.61 20.58 25.54
CA ARG A 195 26.71 21.54 26.66
C ARG A 195 28.17 21.84 27.05
N ILE A 196 29.02 20.83 27.10
CA ILE A 196 30.43 20.98 27.42
C ILE A 196 31.13 21.78 26.33
N ALA A 197 30.94 21.40 25.06
CA ALA A 197 31.58 22.05 23.91
C ALA A 197 31.16 23.50 23.68
N SER A 198 29.98 23.90 24.16
CA SER A 198 29.48 25.29 24.02
C SER A 198 29.99 26.26 25.11
N ALA A 199 30.79 25.78 26.07
CA ALA A 199 31.37 26.65 27.08
C ALA A 199 32.34 27.69 26.45
N SER A 200 32.23 28.92 26.87
CA SER A 200 32.98 30.08 26.29
C SER A 200 34.50 29.97 26.49
N ASP A 201 34.95 29.22 27.49
CA ASP A 201 36.35 29.01 27.84
C ASP A 201 36.90 27.66 27.29
N MET A 202 36.17 26.99 26.39
CA MET A 202 36.60 25.74 25.82
C MET A 202 37.71 25.95 24.80
N PRO A 203 38.91 25.31 24.96
CA PRO A 203 40.00 25.45 24.01
C PRO A 203 39.63 24.77 22.69
N LEU A 204 40.24 25.26 21.59
CA LEU A 204 40.12 24.65 20.28
C LEU A 204 40.65 23.23 20.28
N PRO A 205 40.14 22.32 19.44
CA PRO A 205 40.67 20.97 19.29
C PRO A 205 42.11 20.99 18.81
N THR A 206 42.92 20.10 19.38
CA THR A 206 44.29 19.90 18.91
C THR A 206 44.31 19.21 17.55
N ARG A 207 45.51 19.13 16.91
CA ARG A 207 45.68 18.40 15.66
C ARG A 207 45.30 16.91 15.80
N LEU A 208 45.68 16.29 16.92
CA LEU A 208 45.41 14.86 17.19
C LEU A 208 43.94 14.63 17.47
N GLU A 209 43.25 15.55 18.17
CA GLU A 209 41.80 15.51 18.35
C GLU A 209 41.05 15.62 17.02
N SER A 210 41.52 16.51 16.14
CA SER A 210 40.92 16.67 14.80
C SER A 210 41.17 15.42 13.92
N ALA A 211 42.33 14.79 13.98
CA ALA A 211 42.64 13.55 13.28
C ALA A 211 41.77 12.38 13.78
N LEU A 212 41.54 12.27 15.10
CA LEU A 212 40.61 11.29 15.65
C LEU A 212 39.16 11.54 15.23
N ALA A 213 38.74 12.79 15.22
CA ALA A 213 37.37 13.17 14.77
C ALA A 213 37.18 12.76 13.29
N GLN A 214 38.18 12.96 12.43
CA GLN A 214 38.16 12.49 11.05
C GLN A 214 38.05 10.97 10.97
N ALA A 215 38.91 10.22 11.70
CA ALA A 215 38.85 8.76 11.71
C ALA A 215 37.50 8.22 12.20
N ARG A 216 36.88 8.85 13.20
CA ARG A 216 35.52 8.53 13.64
C ARG A 216 34.47 8.78 12.55
N ALA A 217 34.64 9.84 11.76
CA ALA A 217 33.76 10.09 10.63
C ALA A 217 33.90 9.00 9.54
N GLU A 218 35.12 8.52 9.30
CA GLU A 218 35.38 7.40 8.37
C GLU A 218 34.72 6.09 8.86
N VAL A 219 34.77 5.80 10.18
CA VAL A 219 34.04 4.66 10.76
C VAL A 219 32.55 4.80 10.50
N ARG A 220 31.95 5.95 10.78
CA ARG A 220 30.52 6.17 10.51
C ARG A 220 30.16 6.01 9.03
N GLN A 221 31.00 6.48 8.11
CA GLN A 221 30.78 6.25 6.68
C GLN A 221 30.82 4.76 6.31
N ALA A 222 31.76 4.01 6.90
CA ALA A 222 31.85 2.57 6.68
C ALA A 222 30.65 1.81 7.29
N GLU A 223 30.17 2.21 8.45
CA GLU A 223 28.94 1.67 9.07
C GLU A 223 27.71 1.91 8.19
N ILE A 224 27.55 3.12 7.64
CA ILE A 224 26.47 3.45 6.72
C ILE A 224 26.60 2.60 5.43
N ALA A 225 27.79 2.44 4.89
CA ALA A 225 28.03 1.61 3.71
C ALA A 225 27.69 0.14 3.98
N PHE A 226 28.02 -0.36 5.16
CA PHE A 226 27.65 -1.70 5.62
C PHE A 226 26.12 -1.83 5.80
N ASP A 227 25.45 -0.85 6.41
CA ASP A 227 23.98 -0.89 6.59
C ASP A 227 23.23 -0.85 5.25
N ARG A 228 23.79 -0.19 4.22
CA ARG A 228 23.22 -0.17 2.86
C ARG A 228 23.24 -1.52 2.16
N THR A 229 24.01 -2.50 2.64
CA THR A 229 23.95 -3.87 2.14
C THR A 229 22.72 -4.63 2.61
N ARG A 230 21.92 -4.04 3.51
CA ARG A 230 20.73 -4.62 4.10
C ARG A 230 19.48 -3.86 3.69
N ILE A 231 18.51 -4.56 3.15
CA ILE A 231 17.20 -3.98 2.87
C ILE A 231 16.31 -4.17 4.10
N ARG A 232 15.87 -3.07 4.69
CA ARG A 232 15.08 -3.06 5.93
C ARG A 232 13.63 -2.63 5.69
N ALA A 233 12.73 -3.09 6.57
CA ALA A 233 11.36 -2.61 6.63
C ALA A 233 11.34 -1.17 7.21
N PRO A 234 10.76 -0.18 6.51
CA PRO A 234 10.66 1.19 7.03
C PRO A 234 9.50 1.37 8.03
N ILE A 235 8.52 0.48 8.01
CA ILE A 235 7.33 0.48 8.88
C ILE A 235 6.98 -0.94 9.31
N ASP A 236 6.13 -1.04 10.34
CA ASP A 236 5.44 -2.28 10.66
C ASP A 236 4.47 -2.64 9.52
N GLY A 237 4.43 -3.91 9.13
CA GLY A 237 3.56 -4.32 8.04
C GLY A 237 3.67 -5.78 7.67
N THR A 238 3.08 -6.12 6.52
CA THR A 238 3.11 -7.45 5.94
C THR A 238 3.84 -7.42 4.59
N VAL A 239 4.64 -8.43 4.33
CA VAL A 239 5.31 -8.62 3.05
C VAL A 239 4.28 -9.03 2.01
N LEU A 240 4.07 -8.19 1.01
CA LEU A 240 3.12 -8.41 -0.08
C LEU A 240 3.73 -9.20 -1.23
N ASP A 241 5.00 -8.95 -1.52
CA ASP A 241 5.72 -9.57 -2.62
C ASP A 241 7.22 -9.61 -2.36
N VAL A 242 7.90 -10.65 -2.90
CA VAL A 242 9.35 -10.85 -2.84
C VAL A 242 9.85 -11.21 -4.23
N ASN A 243 10.57 -10.28 -4.87
CA ASN A 243 10.98 -10.37 -6.27
C ASN A 243 12.46 -10.70 -6.44
N VAL A 244 13.12 -11.22 -5.41
CA VAL A 244 14.55 -11.51 -5.43
C VAL A 244 14.85 -12.91 -4.93
N LYS A 245 15.93 -13.49 -5.43
CA LYS A 245 16.44 -14.80 -5.02
C LYS A 245 17.92 -14.71 -4.62
N VAL A 246 18.32 -15.62 -3.76
CA VAL A 246 19.73 -15.78 -3.37
C VAL A 246 20.60 -16.02 -4.60
N GLY A 247 21.71 -15.28 -4.71
CA GLY A 247 22.64 -15.33 -5.83
C GLY A 247 22.37 -14.31 -6.95
N GLU A 248 21.20 -13.68 -6.99
CA GLU A 248 20.89 -12.64 -7.97
C GLU A 248 21.68 -11.35 -7.69
N MET A 249 22.00 -10.61 -8.75
CA MET A 249 22.60 -9.28 -8.64
C MET A 249 21.49 -8.24 -8.55
N LEU A 250 21.45 -7.50 -7.46
CA LEU A 250 20.55 -6.34 -7.30
C LEU A 250 21.28 -5.05 -7.62
N VAL A 251 20.56 -4.18 -8.31
CA VAL A 251 20.96 -2.79 -8.52
C VAL A 251 19.83 -1.86 -8.03
N PRO A 252 20.15 -0.66 -7.54
CA PRO A 252 19.14 0.32 -7.20
C PRO A 252 18.26 0.64 -8.41
N SER A 253 16.99 0.21 -8.39
CA SER A 253 16.02 0.48 -9.46
C SER A 253 14.61 0.63 -8.87
N PRO A 254 13.93 1.77 -9.08
CA PRO A 254 12.54 1.96 -8.65
C PRO A 254 11.56 1.02 -9.38
N GLU A 255 11.92 0.55 -10.58
CA GLU A 255 11.05 -0.28 -11.43
C GLU A 255 11.06 -1.75 -11.01
N ALA A 256 12.16 -2.20 -10.37
CA ALA A 256 12.34 -3.57 -9.90
C ALA A 256 12.54 -3.62 -8.37
N PRO A 257 11.47 -3.48 -7.57
CA PRO A 257 11.58 -3.56 -6.13
C PRO A 257 11.97 -4.97 -5.69
N ALA A 258 12.87 -5.07 -4.71
CA ALA A 258 13.27 -6.34 -4.12
C ALA A 258 12.15 -6.96 -3.28
N VAL A 259 11.49 -6.13 -2.48
CA VAL A 259 10.38 -6.51 -1.58
C VAL A 259 9.33 -5.43 -1.62
N THR A 260 8.06 -5.83 -1.60
CA THR A 260 6.94 -4.90 -1.44
C THR A 260 6.27 -5.14 -0.10
N LEU A 261 6.07 -4.08 0.66
CA LEU A 261 5.42 -4.08 1.98
C LEU A 261 4.11 -3.30 1.95
N GLY A 262 3.22 -3.61 2.91
CA GLY A 262 2.01 -2.84 3.16
C GLY A 262 1.47 -3.04 4.57
N ASP A 263 0.88 -2.00 5.14
CA ASP A 263 0.13 -2.09 6.38
C ASP A 263 -1.29 -2.60 6.08
N LEU A 264 -1.55 -3.85 6.45
CA LEU A 264 -2.85 -4.51 6.28
C LEU A 264 -3.78 -4.34 7.49
N SER A 265 -3.47 -3.47 8.44
CA SER A 265 -4.36 -3.13 9.57
C SER A 265 -5.66 -2.47 9.09
N GLY A 266 -5.64 -1.88 7.90
CA GLY A 266 -6.78 -1.34 7.16
C GLY A 266 -6.53 -1.39 5.67
N LEU A 267 -7.61 -1.35 4.90
CA LEU A 267 -7.55 -1.30 3.45
C LEU A 267 -8.16 0.02 2.95
N ARG A 268 -7.64 0.49 1.84
CA ARG A 268 -8.19 1.65 1.13
C ARG A 268 -8.35 1.33 -0.35
N VAL A 269 -9.18 2.09 -1.02
CA VAL A 269 -9.33 2.02 -2.46
C VAL A 269 -8.84 3.33 -3.06
N ARG A 270 -7.92 3.24 -4.00
CA ARG A 270 -7.54 4.36 -4.86
C ARG A 270 -8.41 4.30 -6.10
N ALA A 271 -9.33 5.24 -6.22
CA ALA A 271 -10.26 5.35 -7.34
C ALA A 271 -9.82 6.44 -8.32
N GLU A 272 -10.03 6.20 -9.61
CA GLU A 272 -9.76 7.13 -10.70
C GLU A 272 -11.07 7.73 -11.20
N VAL A 273 -11.37 8.93 -10.76
CA VAL A 273 -12.60 9.64 -11.09
C VAL A 273 -12.39 10.50 -12.32
N GLU A 274 -13.29 10.41 -13.30
CA GLU A 274 -13.25 11.26 -14.49
C GLU A 274 -13.46 12.74 -14.15
N GLU A 275 -12.81 13.63 -14.88
CA GLU A 275 -12.87 15.09 -14.65
C GLU A 275 -14.31 15.63 -14.58
N ARG A 276 -15.22 15.10 -15.42
CA ARG A 276 -16.64 15.51 -15.46
C ARG A 276 -17.41 15.26 -14.15
N ASP A 277 -16.92 14.35 -13.30
CA ASP A 277 -17.60 13.95 -12.06
C ASP A 277 -16.95 14.55 -10.80
N ILE A 278 -15.84 15.28 -10.94
CA ILE A 278 -15.09 15.89 -9.83
C ILE A 278 -15.99 16.77 -8.95
N SER A 279 -16.87 17.57 -9.57
CA SER A 279 -17.75 18.50 -8.85
C SER A 279 -18.74 17.80 -7.90
N LYS A 280 -18.97 16.51 -8.10
CA LYS A 280 -19.93 15.68 -7.33
C LYS A 280 -19.31 15.01 -6.11
N ILE A 281 -17.98 15.08 -5.95
CA ILE A 281 -17.23 14.33 -4.94
C ILE A 281 -16.71 15.27 -3.86
N ARG A 282 -16.82 14.83 -2.61
CA ARG A 282 -16.37 15.58 -1.44
C ARG A 282 -15.62 14.67 -0.47
N VAL A 283 -14.63 15.23 0.23
CA VAL A 283 -14.00 14.55 1.37
C VAL A 283 -15.06 14.28 2.42
N GLY A 284 -15.05 13.07 2.95
CA GLY A 284 -16.03 12.63 3.93
C GLY A 284 -17.30 11.99 3.36
N GLN A 285 -17.49 12.00 2.04
CA GLN A 285 -18.62 11.38 1.36
C GLN A 285 -18.61 9.86 1.54
N ARG A 286 -19.78 9.27 1.79
CA ARG A 286 -19.95 7.81 1.84
C ARG A 286 -19.90 7.20 0.46
N VAL A 287 -19.26 6.05 0.36
CA VAL A 287 -19.13 5.28 -0.88
C VAL A 287 -19.45 3.82 -0.63
N THR A 288 -19.90 3.16 -1.69
CA THR A 288 -20.05 1.70 -1.72
C THR A 288 -19.03 1.16 -2.70
N VAL A 289 -18.28 0.17 -2.27
CA VAL A 289 -17.23 -0.48 -3.07
C VAL A 289 -17.67 -1.90 -3.41
N ARG A 290 -17.57 -2.28 -4.67
CA ARG A 290 -17.86 -3.62 -5.20
C ARG A 290 -16.63 -4.21 -5.86
N SER A 291 -16.48 -5.50 -5.73
CA SER A 291 -15.41 -6.23 -6.43
C SER A 291 -15.99 -7.49 -7.08
N ASP A 292 -15.56 -7.77 -8.31
CA ASP A 292 -15.97 -8.98 -9.04
C ASP A 292 -15.60 -10.27 -8.32
N ALA A 293 -14.57 -10.21 -7.45
CA ALA A 293 -14.16 -11.35 -6.63
C ALA A 293 -15.20 -11.72 -5.54
N PHE A 294 -16.11 -10.81 -5.19
CA PHE A 294 -17.15 -11.01 -4.18
C PHE A 294 -18.52 -10.55 -4.70
N PRO A 295 -19.10 -11.26 -5.67
CA PRO A 295 -20.36 -10.86 -6.29
C PRO A 295 -21.49 -10.77 -5.27
N GLY A 296 -22.28 -9.69 -5.34
CA GLY A 296 -23.41 -9.45 -4.44
C GLY A 296 -23.03 -8.97 -3.03
N ARG A 297 -21.77 -8.70 -2.75
CA ARG A 297 -21.33 -8.09 -1.49
C ARG A 297 -20.89 -6.64 -1.71
N ASP A 298 -21.50 -5.77 -0.96
CA ASP A 298 -21.19 -4.34 -0.93
C ASP A 298 -20.29 -4.07 0.29
N PHE A 299 -19.21 -3.33 0.07
CA PHE A 299 -18.30 -2.86 1.11
C PHE A 299 -18.47 -1.36 1.26
N GLU A 300 -18.62 -0.89 2.50
CA GLU A 300 -18.78 0.51 2.79
C GLU A 300 -17.42 1.18 3.00
N GLY A 301 -17.36 2.47 2.69
CA GLY A 301 -16.18 3.27 2.91
C GLY A 301 -16.49 4.76 2.88
N LYS A 302 -15.44 5.56 3.07
CA LYS A 302 -15.52 7.00 3.12
C LYS A 302 -14.37 7.64 2.34
N VAL A 303 -14.65 8.68 1.57
CA VAL A 303 -13.61 9.48 0.92
C VAL A 303 -12.73 10.12 1.97
N SER A 304 -11.46 9.73 2.02
CA SER A 304 -10.47 10.27 2.97
C SER A 304 -9.68 11.43 2.37
N SER A 305 -9.34 11.36 1.10
CA SER A 305 -8.65 12.45 0.42
C SER A 305 -8.95 12.49 -1.08
N ILE A 306 -8.79 13.67 -1.66
CA ILE A 306 -8.95 13.95 -3.09
C ILE A 306 -7.65 14.61 -3.53
N ALA A 307 -7.04 14.09 -4.61
CA ALA A 307 -5.81 14.68 -5.16
C ALA A 307 -6.07 16.13 -5.62
N ALA A 308 -5.06 16.96 -5.49
CA ALA A 308 -5.10 18.34 -5.98
C ALA A 308 -4.64 18.47 -7.45
N PHE A 309 -4.45 17.35 -8.14
CA PHE A 309 -3.91 17.28 -9.50
C PHE A 309 -4.71 16.28 -10.33
N VAL A 310 -5.01 16.68 -11.55
CA VAL A 310 -5.67 15.86 -12.57
C VAL A 310 -4.61 15.38 -13.56
N GLY A 311 -4.62 14.12 -13.91
CA GLY A 311 -3.60 13.53 -14.79
C GLY A 311 -4.09 12.29 -15.54
N PRO A 312 -3.23 11.68 -16.36
CA PRO A 312 -3.61 10.50 -17.13
C PRO A 312 -3.93 9.30 -16.23
N PRO A 313 -4.84 8.40 -16.65
CA PRO A 313 -5.21 7.21 -15.88
C PRO A 313 -4.02 6.27 -15.70
N ARG A 314 -3.84 5.76 -14.48
CA ARG A 314 -2.79 4.80 -14.12
C ARG A 314 -3.32 3.36 -14.04
N LEU A 315 -4.62 3.19 -13.79
CA LEU A 315 -5.28 1.88 -13.83
C LEU A 315 -5.47 1.47 -15.28
N GLY A 316 -4.39 1.03 -15.95
CA GLY A 316 -4.41 0.63 -17.34
C GLY A 316 -5.41 -0.50 -17.60
N SER A 317 -6.32 -0.32 -18.56
CA SER A 317 -7.12 -1.39 -19.11
C SER A 317 -6.21 -2.29 -19.95
N ARG A 318 -6.10 -3.58 -19.60
CA ARG A 318 -5.47 -4.58 -20.46
C ARG A 318 -6.35 -4.79 -21.70
N GLY A 319 -5.94 -4.26 -22.85
CA GLY A 319 -6.58 -4.49 -24.15
C GLY A 319 -6.28 -3.36 -25.14
N PRO A 320 -6.46 -3.59 -26.46
CA PRO A 320 -6.30 -2.58 -27.48
C PRO A 320 -7.48 -1.59 -27.40
N ARG A 321 -7.42 -0.64 -26.47
CA ARG A 321 -8.35 0.50 -26.46
C ARG A 321 -7.58 1.72 -26.95
N LYS A 322 -8.27 2.53 -27.77
CA LYS A 322 -7.78 3.86 -28.13
C LYS A 322 -7.40 4.61 -26.85
N PRO A 323 -6.29 5.36 -26.86
CA PRO A 323 -6.01 6.31 -25.78
C PRO A 323 -7.24 7.23 -25.69
N THR A 324 -7.98 7.12 -24.62
CA THR A 324 -9.02 8.10 -24.32
C THR A 324 -8.27 9.22 -23.62
N ASP A 325 -8.26 10.41 -24.19
CA ASP A 325 -7.72 11.65 -23.60
C ASP A 325 -8.62 12.09 -22.41
N LEU A 326 -8.87 11.18 -21.48
CA LEU A 326 -9.64 11.46 -20.27
C LEU A 326 -8.66 11.63 -19.13
N ASP A 327 -8.57 12.84 -18.65
CA ASP A 327 -7.88 13.13 -17.42
C ASP A 327 -8.71 12.64 -16.22
N ILE A 328 -8.01 12.09 -15.24
CA ILE A 328 -8.63 11.53 -14.02
C ILE A 328 -8.13 12.26 -12.78
N LEU A 329 -8.96 12.26 -11.76
CA LEU A 329 -8.65 12.68 -10.40
C LEU A 329 -8.52 11.46 -9.51
N GLU A 330 -7.40 11.33 -8.82
CA GLU A 330 -7.22 10.27 -7.82
C GLU A 330 -8.00 10.62 -6.54
N VAL A 331 -8.84 9.68 -6.09
CA VAL A 331 -9.61 9.76 -4.85
C VAL A 331 -9.25 8.56 -3.98
N VAL A 332 -8.85 8.80 -2.75
CA VAL A 332 -8.55 7.76 -1.76
C VAL A 332 -9.77 7.55 -0.86
N ILE A 333 -10.19 6.30 -0.73
CA ILE A 333 -11.33 5.86 0.06
C ILE A 333 -10.82 4.92 1.14
N ASP A 334 -11.04 5.24 2.39
CA ASP A 334 -10.81 4.31 3.50
C ASP A 334 -12.00 3.37 3.62
N LEU A 335 -11.75 2.06 3.64
CA LEU A 335 -12.78 1.03 3.81
C LEU A 335 -13.12 0.86 5.28
N ASP A 336 -14.40 0.67 5.57
CA ASP A 336 -14.88 0.42 6.92
C ASP A 336 -14.59 -1.05 7.32
N GLY A 337 -14.06 -1.25 8.52
CA GLY A 337 -13.78 -2.58 9.07
C GLY A 337 -12.60 -3.29 8.40
N GLN A 338 -12.68 -4.61 8.34
CA GLN A 338 -11.69 -5.48 7.67
C GLN A 338 -12.38 -6.32 6.60
N PRO A 339 -12.64 -5.76 5.42
CA PRO A 339 -13.23 -6.53 4.33
C PRO A 339 -12.25 -7.61 3.84
N PRO A 340 -12.74 -8.75 3.33
CA PRO A 340 -11.89 -9.84 2.82
C PRO A 340 -11.28 -9.52 1.45
N LEU A 341 -11.00 -8.25 1.21
CA LEU A 341 -10.35 -7.78 -0.01
C LEU A 341 -8.84 -7.89 0.14
N LEU A 342 -8.14 -8.15 -0.96
CA LEU A 342 -6.68 -8.21 -0.98
C LEU A 342 -6.12 -7.00 -1.73
N PRO A 343 -4.97 -6.46 -1.31
CA PRO A 343 -4.24 -5.46 -2.08
C PRO A 343 -4.03 -5.90 -3.52
N GLY A 344 -4.16 -4.98 -4.45
CA GLY A 344 -4.06 -5.25 -5.88
C GLY A 344 -5.38 -5.64 -6.56
N MET A 345 -6.43 -6.00 -5.82
CA MET A 345 -7.76 -6.27 -6.39
C MET A 345 -8.36 -5.03 -7.04
N ARG A 346 -9.06 -5.24 -8.16
CA ARG A 346 -9.90 -4.21 -8.77
C ARG A 346 -11.21 -4.09 -8.02
N ALA A 347 -11.71 -2.88 -7.94
CA ALA A 347 -12.98 -2.56 -7.31
C ALA A 347 -13.65 -1.41 -8.05
N ASP A 348 -14.98 -1.43 -8.11
CA ASP A 348 -15.78 -0.31 -8.58
C ASP A 348 -16.31 0.47 -7.37
N VAL A 349 -16.07 1.77 -7.39
CA VAL A 349 -16.48 2.68 -6.32
C VAL A 349 -17.71 3.46 -6.78
N PHE A 350 -18.74 3.45 -5.95
CA PHE A 350 -20.01 4.15 -6.18
C PHE A 350 -20.18 5.24 -5.11
N PHE A 351 -20.20 6.49 -5.53
CA PHE A 351 -20.30 7.65 -4.64
C PHE A 351 -21.76 7.94 -4.34
N ARG A 352 -22.14 7.94 -3.06
CA ARG A 352 -23.51 8.27 -2.63
C ARG A 352 -23.75 9.78 -2.65
N PRO A 353 -24.98 10.25 -2.88
CA PRO A 353 -25.30 11.67 -2.76
C PRO A 353 -24.96 12.18 -1.36
N ASP A 354 -24.41 13.37 -1.29
CA ASP A 354 -24.10 14.03 -0.02
C ASP A 354 -25.42 14.44 0.65
N VAL A 355 -25.72 13.85 1.81
CA VAL A 355 -26.99 14.09 2.55
C VAL A 355 -27.12 15.56 2.97
N THR A 356 -26.01 16.30 3.02
CA THR A 356 -25.98 17.72 3.38
C THR A 356 -26.62 18.63 2.30
N SER A 357 -26.75 18.15 1.05
CA SER A 357 -27.36 18.92 -0.05
C SER A 357 -28.89 18.82 -0.11
N LEU A 358 -29.53 18.02 0.73
CA LEU A 358 -30.97 17.80 0.75
C LEU A 358 -31.74 18.75 1.69
N VAL A 359 -31.12 19.76 2.30
CA VAL A 359 -31.84 20.82 2.98
C VAL A 359 -32.39 21.74 1.91
N PRO A 360 -33.71 21.77 1.67
CA PRO A 360 -34.30 22.68 0.70
C PRO A 360 -34.02 24.10 1.16
N LYS A 361 -33.38 24.89 0.29
CA LYS A 361 -33.27 26.33 0.48
C LYS A 361 -34.67 26.91 0.73
N ALA A 362 -34.96 27.27 1.97
CA ALA A 362 -36.15 28.00 2.30
C ALA A 362 -36.22 29.23 1.38
N LYS A 363 -37.27 29.34 0.56
CA LYS A 363 -37.56 30.53 -0.21
C LYS A 363 -37.79 31.66 0.78
N SER A 364 -36.83 32.56 0.88
CA SER A 364 -37.05 33.88 1.47
C SER A 364 -37.94 34.65 0.49
N GLY A 365 -39.20 34.84 0.90
CA GLY A 365 -40.14 35.77 0.28
C GLY A 365 -39.72 37.23 0.53
#